data_4e0a2ce4328d1cc62e78074fba758eb2
#
_entry.id   4e0a2ce4328d1cc62e78074fba758eb2
#
_cell.length_a   1.000
_cell.length_b   1.000
_cell.length_c   1.000
_cell.angle_alpha   90.00
_cell.angle_beta   90.00
_cell.angle_gamma   90.00
#
_symmetry.space_group_name_H-M   'P 1'
#
loop_
_entity.id
_entity.type
_entity.pdbx_description
1 polymer ?
#
loop_
_entity_poly.entity_id
_entity_poly.type
_entity_poly.pdbx_seq_one_letter_code
_entity_poly.pdbx_strand_id
1 'polypeptide(L)'
;DRVVAVPDGIDDYVAAFTELVSVSYHAIDRFDRKAHGRRDVLGVWGDGNLAFITSLLLKKRFPESKVYIFGKHEYKMDDFVFADETFFIDAIPEDLRIDHGFECVGKAGSGTSINQIIDYINPEGCIAALGVSEDPVPINTRMILEKGLTLYGSSRSSAEDFRHLLQFYKEHPEVVDYLSSIIGEIVEVRTIKDMTHAFDADIQKHGGKTVMVWKK
;
A
#
# COMPACT_ATOMS: atom_id res chain seq x y z
N ASP A 1 26.29 0.43 -5.33
CA ASP A 1 25.93 1.82 -5.31
C ASP A 1 24.43 1.96 -4.96
N ARG A 2 24.08 2.89 -4.05
CA ARG A 2 22.72 3.03 -3.51
C ARG A 2 21.98 4.27 -4.04
N VAL A 3 22.54 4.95 -5.00
CA VAL A 3 21.95 6.13 -5.63
C VAL A 3 21.37 5.74 -6.97
N VAL A 4 20.11 6.12 -7.20
CA VAL A 4 19.42 5.95 -8.46
C VAL A 4 18.91 7.32 -8.92
N ALA A 5 19.22 7.70 -10.15
CA ALA A 5 18.75 8.97 -10.69
C ALA A 5 17.25 8.90 -11.00
N VAL A 6 16.53 9.92 -10.59
CA VAL A 6 15.12 10.09 -10.98
C VAL A 6 15.08 10.54 -12.44
N PRO A 7 14.30 9.91 -13.32
CA PRO A 7 14.17 10.33 -14.71
C PRO A 7 13.51 11.70 -14.85
N ASP A 8 13.87 12.41 -15.93
CA ASP A 8 13.20 13.67 -16.29
C ASP A 8 11.68 13.43 -16.51
N GLY A 9 10.88 14.41 -16.12
CA GLY A 9 9.42 14.39 -16.28
C GLY A 9 8.64 13.79 -15.11
N ILE A 10 9.31 13.28 -14.08
CA ILE A 10 8.67 12.93 -12.82
C ILE A 10 8.69 14.15 -11.89
N ASP A 11 7.52 14.53 -11.38
CA ASP A 11 7.40 15.61 -10.41
C ASP A 11 8.24 15.34 -9.15
N ASP A 12 9.00 16.33 -8.69
CA ASP A 12 9.92 16.19 -7.56
C ASP A 12 9.20 15.81 -6.25
N TYR A 13 7.97 16.27 -6.06
CA TYR A 13 7.18 15.95 -4.87
C TYR A 13 6.71 14.50 -4.89
N VAL A 14 6.34 13.98 -6.05
CA VAL A 14 6.04 12.55 -6.23
C VAL A 14 7.30 11.72 -6.10
N ALA A 15 8.43 12.19 -6.67
CA ALA A 15 9.72 11.52 -6.55
C ALA A 15 10.15 11.33 -5.09
N ALA A 16 9.81 12.25 -4.18
CA ALA A 16 10.07 12.13 -2.76
C ALA A 16 9.39 10.91 -2.11
N PHE A 17 8.30 10.39 -2.70
CA PHE A 17 7.61 9.19 -2.23
C PHE A 17 8.15 7.88 -2.81
N THR A 18 9.10 7.92 -3.74
CA THR A 18 9.61 6.71 -4.41
C THR A 18 10.11 5.66 -3.42
N GLU A 19 10.67 6.07 -2.28
CA GLU A 19 11.07 5.14 -1.21
C GLU A 19 9.84 4.38 -0.67
N LEU A 20 8.79 5.08 -0.28
CA LEU A 20 7.57 4.48 0.24
C LEU A 20 6.90 3.56 -0.81
N VAL A 21 6.81 4.02 -2.05
CA VAL A 21 6.25 3.24 -3.17
C VAL A 21 7.08 2.00 -3.45
N SER A 22 8.41 2.07 -3.33
CA SER A 22 9.31 0.95 -3.58
C SER A 22 9.10 -0.22 -2.62
N VAL A 23 8.63 0.03 -1.40
CA VAL A 23 8.29 -1.02 -0.43
C VAL A 23 7.10 -1.84 -0.91
N SER A 24 6.04 -1.18 -1.38
CA SER A 24 4.87 -1.85 -1.97
C SER A 24 5.23 -2.57 -3.27
N TYR A 25 6.04 -1.95 -4.12
CA TYR A 25 6.52 -2.55 -5.36
C TYR A 25 7.29 -3.85 -5.09
N HIS A 26 8.24 -3.83 -4.15
CA HIS A 26 8.99 -5.01 -3.71
C HIS A 26 8.07 -6.11 -3.15
N ALA A 27 7.06 -5.73 -2.36
CA ALA A 27 6.10 -6.68 -1.81
C ALA A 27 5.28 -7.37 -2.91
N ILE A 28 4.84 -6.62 -3.91
CA ILE A 28 4.08 -7.12 -5.06
C ILE A 28 4.95 -8.03 -5.94
N ASP A 29 6.21 -7.69 -6.15
CA ASP A 29 7.14 -8.54 -6.88
C ASP A 29 7.39 -9.87 -6.16
N ARG A 30 7.48 -9.85 -4.82
CA ARG A 30 7.52 -11.08 -4.01
C ARG A 30 6.21 -11.86 -4.06
N PHE A 31 5.07 -11.17 -4.06
CA PHE A 31 3.75 -11.77 -4.24
C PHE A 31 3.67 -12.53 -5.56
N ASP A 32 4.07 -11.90 -6.64
CA ASP A 32 4.01 -12.46 -7.99
C ASP A 32 4.78 -13.80 -8.12
N ARG A 33 5.89 -13.93 -7.39
CA ARG A 33 6.71 -15.15 -7.34
C ARG A 33 6.17 -16.24 -6.41
N LYS A 34 5.33 -15.90 -5.44
CA LYS A 34 4.86 -16.81 -4.38
C LYS A 34 3.44 -17.30 -4.58
N ALA A 35 2.58 -16.44 -5.10
CA ALA A 35 1.18 -16.70 -5.24
C ALA A 35 0.88 -17.57 -6.46
N HIS A 36 -0.16 -18.40 -6.35
CA HIS A 36 -0.68 -19.11 -7.51
C HIS A 36 -1.32 -18.18 -8.55
N GLY A 37 -1.60 -18.69 -9.75
CA GLY A 37 -2.06 -17.89 -10.88
C GLY A 37 -3.53 -17.44 -10.83
N ARG A 38 -4.39 -18.00 -9.95
CA ARG A 38 -5.76 -17.50 -9.78
C ARG A 38 -5.70 -16.17 -9.04
N ARG A 39 -6.05 -15.10 -9.72
CA ARG A 39 -5.92 -13.71 -9.24
C ARG A 39 -7.10 -12.87 -9.70
N ASP A 40 -8.31 -13.45 -9.67
CA ASP A 40 -9.50 -12.75 -10.12
C ASP A 40 -9.84 -11.59 -9.18
N VAL A 41 -9.63 -11.80 -7.86
CA VAL A 41 -9.88 -10.79 -6.83
C VAL A 41 -8.72 -10.67 -5.86
N LEU A 42 -8.16 -9.47 -5.75
CA LEU A 42 -7.10 -9.09 -4.82
C LEU A 42 -7.69 -8.15 -3.76
N GLY A 43 -7.60 -8.50 -2.49
CA GLY A 43 -8.11 -7.70 -1.38
C GLY A 43 -7.00 -6.93 -0.67
N VAL A 44 -7.22 -5.63 -0.41
CA VAL A 44 -6.29 -4.78 0.34
C VAL A 44 -6.98 -4.24 1.58
N TRP A 45 -6.49 -4.60 2.76
CA TRP A 45 -6.98 -4.11 4.04
C TRP A 45 -6.20 -2.87 4.47
N GLY A 46 -6.92 -1.77 4.65
CA GLY A 46 -6.42 -0.45 5.02
C GLY A 46 -6.96 0.65 4.11
N ASP A 47 -7.04 1.86 4.64
CA ASP A 47 -7.49 3.07 3.94
C ASP A 47 -6.46 4.22 4.04
N GLY A 48 -5.21 3.89 4.36
CA GLY A 48 -4.11 4.85 4.44
C GLY A 48 -3.21 4.81 3.20
N ASN A 49 -2.15 5.64 3.22
CA ASN A 49 -1.23 5.79 2.08
C ASN A 49 -0.58 4.47 1.63
N LEU A 50 -0.26 3.56 2.56
CA LEU A 50 0.32 2.26 2.20
C LEU A 50 -0.68 1.40 1.40
N ALA A 51 -1.94 1.38 1.83
CA ALA A 51 -3.01 0.69 1.10
C ALA A 51 -3.26 1.32 -0.26
N PHE A 52 -3.32 2.66 -0.34
CA PHE A 52 -3.48 3.40 -1.60
C PHE A 52 -2.39 3.03 -2.61
N ILE A 53 -1.13 3.13 -2.20
CA ILE A 53 0.01 2.80 -3.06
C ILE A 53 -0.02 1.33 -3.48
N THR A 54 -0.25 0.41 -2.52
CA THR A 54 -0.27 -1.03 -2.81
C THR A 54 -1.36 -1.38 -3.80
N SER A 55 -2.58 -0.89 -3.59
CA SER A 55 -3.72 -1.18 -4.47
C SER A 55 -3.57 -0.55 -5.85
N LEU A 56 -3.02 0.67 -5.95
CA LEU A 56 -2.70 1.31 -7.23
C LEU A 56 -1.70 0.47 -8.05
N LEU A 57 -0.62 0.03 -7.42
CA LEU A 57 0.38 -0.80 -8.08
C LEU A 57 -0.19 -2.18 -8.47
N LEU A 58 -1.03 -2.79 -7.63
CA LEU A 58 -1.72 -4.05 -7.95
C LEU A 58 -2.61 -3.91 -9.17
N LYS A 59 -3.41 -2.84 -9.22
CA LYS A 59 -4.31 -2.58 -10.36
C LYS A 59 -3.56 -2.40 -11.67
N LYS A 60 -2.37 -1.79 -11.62
CA LYS A 60 -1.53 -1.60 -12.81
C LYS A 60 -0.72 -2.85 -13.20
N ARG A 61 -0.25 -3.60 -12.22
CA ARG A 61 0.53 -4.83 -12.44
C ARG A 61 -0.35 -5.99 -12.91
N PHE A 62 -1.59 -6.06 -12.43
CA PHE A 62 -2.56 -7.12 -12.74
C PHE A 62 -3.87 -6.51 -13.24
N PRO A 63 -3.90 -5.95 -14.47
CA PRO A 63 -5.06 -5.19 -14.97
C PRO A 63 -6.34 -6.02 -15.08
N GLU A 64 -6.22 -7.33 -15.24
CA GLU A 64 -7.36 -8.26 -15.32
C GLU A 64 -7.95 -8.59 -13.94
N SER A 65 -7.20 -8.35 -12.86
CA SER A 65 -7.67 -8.60 -11.50
C SER A 65 -8.57 -7.46 -11.02
N LYS A 66 -9.61 -7.82 -10.27
CA LYS A 66 -10.36 -6.85 -9.46
C LYS A 66 -9.57 -6.56 -8.19
N VAL A 67 -9.48 -5.30 -7.83
CA VAL A 67 -8.83 -4.84 -6.60
C VAL A 67 -9.89 -4.27 -5.67
N TYR A 68 -10.08 -4.91 -4.53
CA TYR A 68 -11.05 -4.54 -3.50
C TYR A 68 -10.35 -3.92 -2.30
N ILE A 69 -10.90 -2.82 -1.79
CA ILE A 69 -10.36 -2.09 -0.64
C ILE A 69 -11.28 -2.33 0.57
N PHE A 70 -10.66 -2.63 1.71
CA PHE A 70 -11.36 -2.82 2.98
C PHE A 70 -10.89 -1.79 3.98
N GLY A 71 -11.74 -0.80 4.27
CA GLY A 71 -11.40 0.37 5.07
C GLY A 71 -12.39 0.68 6.18
N LYS A 72 -12.10 1.75 6.93
CA LYS A 72 -12.95 2.25 8.02
C LYS A 72 -13.53 3.64 7.75
N HIS A 73 -12.83 4.44 6.94
CA HIS A 73 -13.14 5.85 6.79
C HIS A 73 -13.57 6.13 5.34
N GLU A 74 -14.87 6.43 5.16
CA GLU A 74 -15.46 6.72 3.86
C GLU A 74 -14.66 7.77 3.08
N TYR A 75 -14.37 8.92 3.70
CA TYR A 75 -13.63 10.01 3.07
C TYR A 75 -12.23 9.66 2.59
N LYS A 76 -11.63 8.56 3.11
CA LYS A 76 -10.34 8.05 2.62
C LYS A 76 -10.54 7.05 1.50
N MET A 77 -11.59 6.23 1.59
CA MET A 77 -11.91 5.25 0.56
C MET A 77 -12.34 5.92 -0.74
N ASP A 78 -12.91 7.11 -0.68
CA ASP A 78 -13.27 7.93 -1.84
C ASP A 78 -12.06 8.29 -2.73
N ASP A 79 -10.83 8.30 -2.17
CA ASP A 79 -9.61 8.55 -2.92
C ASP A 79 -9.20 7.37 -3.81
N PHE A 80 -9.71 6.16 -3.55
CA PHE A 80 -9.34 4.94 -4.29
C PHE A 80 -10.12 4.77 -5.59
N VAL A 81 -10.23 5.83 -6.39
CA VAL A 81 -11.04 5.89 -7.63
C VAL A 81 -10.65 4.88 -8.70
N PHE A 82 -9.49 4.26 -8.60
CA PHE A 82 -8.99 3.22 -9.51
C PHE A 82 -9.37 1.80 -9.04
N ALA A 83 -9.84 1.64 -7.80
CA ALA A 83 -10.28 0.35 -7.27
C ALA A 83 -11.61 -0.10 -7.90
N ASP A 84 -11.84 -1.40 -7.94
CA ASP A 84 -13.09 -1.92 -8.49
C ASP A 84 -14.24 -1.84 -7.49
N GLU A 85 -13.94 -2.01 -6.19
CA GLU A 85 -14.92 -1.94 -5.10
C GLU A 85 -14.25 -1.50 -3.79
N THR A 86 -15.03 -0.84 -2.94
CA THR A 86 -14.63 -0.50 -1.57
C THR A 86 -15.66 -1.03 -0.56
N PHE A 87 -15.19 -1.57 0.55
CA PHE A 87 -16.03 -2.15 1.60
C PHE A 87 -15.64 -1.62 2.97
N PHE A 88 -16.63 -1.34 3.81
CA PHE A 88 -16.38 -1.16 5.23
C PHE A 88 -16.05 -2.50 5.89
N ILE A 89 -15.02 -2.53 6.74
CA ILE A 89 -14.55 -3.76 7.38
C ILE A 89 -15.57 -4.42 8.33
N ASP A 90 -16.60 -3.70 8.74
CA ASP A 90 -17.73 -4.17 9.57
C ASP A 90 -18.99 -4.51 8.74
N ALA A 91 -18.92 -4.36 7.42
CA ALA A 91 -20.03 -4.59 6.50
C ALA A 91 -19.60 -5.38 5.24
N ILE A 92 -18.62 -6.27 5.37
CA ILE A 92 -18.18 -7.13 4.27
C ILE A 92 -19.26 -8.20 4.00
N PRO A 93 -19.73 -8.39 2.75
CA PRO A 93 -20.68 -9.44 2.42
C PRO A 93 -20.17 -10.83 2.82
N GLU A 94 -21.02 -11.65 3.44
CA GLU A 94 -20.63 -12.98 3.95
C GLU A 94 -20.16 -13.96 2.86
N ASP A 95 -20.68 -13.82 1.66
CA ASP A 95 -20.36 -14.63 0.48
C ASP A 95 -19.20 -14.10 -0.35
N LEU A 96 -18.66 -12.89 -0.02
CA LEU A 96 -17.51 -12.34 -0.71
C LEU A 96 -16.31 -13.27 -0.54
N ARG A 97 -15.55 -13.45 -1.62
CA ARG A 97 -14.29 -14.18 -1.60
C ARG A 97 -13.22 -13.43 -2.37
N ILE A 98 -11.99 -13.57 -1.88
CA ILE A 98 -10.78 -13.05 -2.53
C ILE A 98 -9.80 -14.19 -2.78
N ASP A 99 -8.93 -14.05 -3.76
CA ASP A 99 -7.89 -15.04 -4.02
C ASP A 99 -6.62 -14.79 -3.22
N HIS A 100 -6.26 -13.52 -3.03
CA HIS A 100 -5.08 -13.10 -2.26
C HIS A 100 -5.38 -11.83 -1.48
N GLY A 101 -4.66 -11.62 -0.36
CA GLY A 101 -4.87 -10.49 0.54
C GLY A 101 -3.58 -9.73 0.88
N PHE A 102 -3.72 -8.41 1.06
CA PHE A 102 -2.64 -7.50 1.45
C PHE A 102 -3.03 -6.75 2.71
N GLU A 103 -2.28 -6.95 3.78
CA GLU A 103 -2.49 -6.25 5.04
C GLU A 103 -1.65 -4.97 5.06
N CYS A 104 -2.33 -3.82 5.05
CA CYS A 104 -1.75 -2.49 5.01
C CYS A 104 -2.18 -1.60 6.20
N VAL A 105 -2.75 -2.18 7.26
CA VAL A 105 -3.28 -1.46 8.43
C VAL A 105 -2.17 -1.14 9.43
N GLY A 106 -1.46 -2.18 9.85
CA GLY A 106 -0.43 -2.05 10.89
C GLY A 106 -0.98 -1.81 12.31
N LYS A 107 -0.05 -1.54 13.25
CA LYS A 107 -0.35 -1.28 14.66
C LYS A 107 -1.23 -2.38 15.27
N ALA A 108 -2.04 -2.04 16.27
CA ALA A 108 -2.96 -2.99 16.91
C ALA A 108 -4.05 -3.55 15.95
N GLY A 109 -4.30 -2.87 14.83
CA GLY A 109 -5.28 -3.31 13.82
C GLY A 109 -4.80 -4.46 12.94
N SER A 110 -3.49 -4.74 12.89
CA SER A 110 -2.90 -5.75 12.01
C SER A 110 -3.47 -7.15 12.27
N GLY A 111 -3.63 -7.54 13.53
CA GLY A 111 -4.19 -8.85 13.88
C GLY A 111 -5.63 -9.03 13.42
N THR A 112 -6.47 -8.01 13.58
CA THR A 112 -7.86 -8.02 13.12
C THR A 112 -7.93 -8.11 11.61
N SER A 113 -7.15 -7.31 10.89
CA SER A 113 -7.15 -7.32 9.43
C SER A 113 -6.62 -8.62 8.84
N ILE A 114 -5.54 -9.20 9.41
CA ILE A 114 -5.05 -10.51 8.96
C ILE A 114 -6.11 -11.60 9.18
N ASN A 115 -6.79 -11.61 10.33
CA ASN A 115 -7.85 -12.58 10.59
C ASN A 115 -9.04 -12.40 9.65
N GLN A 116 -9.46 -11.17 9.34
CA GLN A 116 -10.48 -10.94 8.32
C GLN A 116 -10.03 -11.44 6.94
N ILE A 117 -8.78 -11.17 6.53
CA ILE A 117 -8.25 -11.75 5.29
C ILE A 117 -8.36 -13.28 5.32
N ILE A 118 -7.98 -13.93 6.42
CA ILE A 118 -8.07 -15.38 6.57
C ILE A 118 -9.51 -15.88 6.42
N ASP A 119 -10.51 -15.14 6.89
CA ASP A 119 -11.92 -15.52 6.79
C ASP A 119 -12.43 -15.49 5.34
N TYR A 120 -12.05 -14.44 4.57
CA TYR A 120 -12.56 -14.21 3.21
C TYR A 120 -11.69 -14.80 2.09
N ILE A 121 -10.44 -15.20 2.37
CA ILE A 121 -9.52 -15.72 1.36
C ILE A 121 -9.86 -17.15 0.96
N ASN A 122 -9.81 -17.42 -0.33
CA ASN A 122 -9.91 -18.75 -0.90
C ASN A 122 -8.77 -19.67 -0.45
N PRO A 123 -8.94 -21.01 -0.42
CA PRO A 123 -7.85 -21.94 -0.14
C PRO A 123 -6.65 -21.73 -1.05
N GLU A 124 -5.45 -22.01 -0.51
CA GLU A 124 -4.13 -21.84 -1.14
C GLU A 124 -3.76 -20.37 -1.43
N GLY A 125 -4.59 -19.43 -0.98
CA GLY A 125 -4.33 -18.01 -1.13
C GLY A 125 -3.07 -17.53 -0.43
N CYS A 126 -2.59 -16.37 -0.85
CA CYS A 126 -1.37 -15.73 -0.33
C CYS A 126 -1.72 -14.44 0.41
N ILE A 127 -1.17 -14.25 1.61
CA ILE A 127 -1.35 -13.07 2.45
C ILE A 127 -0.02 -12.34 2.58
N ALA A 128 0.04 -11.10 2.15
CA ALA A 128 1.18 -10.21 2.32
C ALA A 128 0.96 -9.30 3.54
N ALA A 129 1.80 -9.41 4.57
CA ALA A 129 1.80 -8.50 5.71
C ALA A 129 2.79 -7.35 5.44
N LEU A 130 2.27 -6.14 5.28
CA LEU A 130 3.03 -4.92 5.02
C LEU A 130 2.88 -3.90 6.15
N GLY A 131 1.78 -3.94 6.88
CA GLY A 131 1.54 -3.03 7.99
C GLY A 131 2.49 -3.32 9.15
N VAL A 132 3.08 -2.26 9.73
CA VAL A 132 3.99 -2.39 10.87
C VAL A 132 3.20 -2.48 12.17
N SER A 133 3.42 -3.54 12.94
CA SER A 133 2.95 -3.68 14.33
C SER A 133 4.16 -3.68 15.27
N GLU A 134 4.10 -2.90 16.36
CA GLU A 134 5.16 -2.86 17.37
C GLU A 134 5.15 -4.11 18.24
N ASP A 135 3.95 -4.61 18.53
CA ASP A 135 3.74 -5.79 19.34
C ASP A 135 3.29 -7.00 18.50
N PRO A 136 3.56 -8.24 18.97
CA PRO A 136 2.99 -9.43 18.36
C PRO A 136 1.46 -9.40 18.39
N VAL A 137 0.83 -9.80 17.27
CA VAL A 137 -0.63 -9.85 17.14
C VAL A 137 -1.12 -11.28 17.03
N PRO A 138 -2.27 -11.64 17.64
CA PRO A 138 -2.84 -12.97 17.53
C PRO A 138 -3.44 -13.18 16.13
N ILE A 139 -3.11 -14.31 15.50
CA ILE A 139 -3.67 -14.72 14.20
C ILE A 139 -4.21 -16.16 14.28
N ASN A 140 -5.20 -16.47 13.47
CA ASN A 140 -5.84 -17.78 13.41
C ASN A 140 -4.99 -18.78 12.61
N THR A 141 -3.96 -19.33 13.24
CA THR A 141 -3.03 -20.28 12.61
C THR A 141 -3.71 -21.60 12.20
N ARG A 142 -4.81 -22.00 12.87
CA ARG A 142 -5.59 -23.16 12.48
C ARG A 142 -6.18 -22.99 11.07
N MET A 143 -6.78 -21.84 10.79
CA MET A 143 -7.35 -21.59 9.47
C MET A 143 -6.29 -21.40 8.39
N ILE A 144 -5.10 -20.87 8.74
CA ILE A 144 -3.95 -20.86 7.84
C ILE A 144 -3.61 -22.30 7.39
N LEU A 145 -3.57 -23.24 8.34
CA LEU A 145 -3.30 -24.65 8.06
C LEU A 145 -4.44 -25.29 7.24
N GLU A 146 -5.69 -25.12 7.66
CA GLU A 146 -6.85 -25.75 7.01
C GLU A 146 -7.06 -25.29 5.58
N LYS A 147 -6.81 -24.00 5.29
CA LYS A 147 -6.91 -23.43 3.93
C LYS A 147 -5.61 -23.53 3.12
N GLY A 148 -4.51 -24.04 3.69
CA GLY A 148 -3.21 -24.14 3.03
C GLY A 148 -2.64 -22.77 2.65
N LEU A 149 -2.83 -21.73 3.46
CA LEU A 149 -2.46 -20.36 3.14
C LEU A 149 -0.97 -20.12 3.22
N THR A 150 -0.47 -19.24 2.37
CA THR A 150 0.88 -18.67 2.50
C THR A 150 0.79 -17.30 3.16
N LEU A 151 1.38 -17.14 4.34
CA LEU A 151 1.56 -15.83 5.00
C LEU A 151 3.03 -15.43 4.90
N TYR A 152 3.32 -14.23 4.38
CA TYR A 152 4.68 -13.70 4.32
C TYR A 152 4.73 -12.21 4.67
N GLY A 153 5.83 -11.80 5.29
CA GLY A 153 6.14 -10.39 5.49
C GLY A 153 6.99 -9.83 4.36
N SER A 154 6.84 -8.54 4.09
CA SER A 154 7.71 -7.80 3.20
C SER A 154 8.07 -6.46 3.81
N SER A 155 9.35 -6.14 3.83
CA SER A 155 9.85 -4.87 4.32
C SER A 155 11.11 -4.48 3.57
N ARG A 156 11.34 -3.17 3.49
CA ARG A 156 12.47 -2.56 2.78
C ARG A 156 12.38 -2.77 1.25
N SER A 157 13.35 -2.23 0.57
CA SER A 157 13.54 -2.36 -0.87
C SER A 157 15.03 -2.25 -1.20
N SER A 158 15.41 -2.66 -2.39
CA SER A 158 16.77 -2.60 -2.92
C SER A 158 16.93 -1.49 -3.95
N ALA A 159 18.17 -1.17 -4.33
CA ALA A 159 18.41 -0.23 -5.44
C ALA A 159 17.85 -0.76 -6.78
N GLU A 160 17.67 -2.07 -6.92
CA GLU A 160 17.07 -2.68 -8.10
C GLU A 160 15.55 -2.44 -8.12
N ASP A 161 14.88 -2.56 -6.98
CA ASP A 161 13.46 -2.21 -6.86
C ASP A 161 13.21 -0.75 -7.25
N PHE A 162 14.09 0.17 -6.86
CA PHE A 162 14.02 1.57 -7.28
C PHE A 162 14.16 1.73 -8.80
N ARG A 163 15.11 1.03 -9.44
CA ARG A 163 15.28 1.11 -10.91
C ARG A 163 14.06 0.57 -11.63
N HIS A 164 13.53 -0.55 -11.19
CA HIS A 164 12.33 -1.15 -11.77
C HIS A 164 11.10 -0.27 -11.54
N LEU A 165 10.95 0.32 -10.36
CA LEU A 165 9.84 1.23 -10.07
C LEU A 165 9.91 2.51 -10.92
N LEU A 166 11.09 3.11 -11.08
CA LEU A 166 11.24 4.29 -11.94
C LEU A 166 11.01 3.97 -13.42
N GLN A 167 11.34 2.75 -13.86
CA GLN A 167 10.97 2.28 -15.19
C GLN A 167 9.44 2.07 -15.29
N PHE A 168 8.83 1.50 -14.26
CA PHE A 168 7.38 1.34 -14.17
C PHE A 168 6.62 2.68 -14.24
N TYR A 169 7.14 3.75 -13.63
CA TYR A 169 6.57 5.09 -13.77
C TYR A 169 6.59 5.60 -15.21
N LYS A 170 7.64 5.27 -15.98
CA LYS A 170 7.69 5.65 -17.42
C LYS A 170 6.69 4.88 -18.26
N GLU A 171 6.45 3.62 -17.94
CA GLU A 171 5.49 2.75 -18.63
C GLU A 171 4.05 3.07 -18.23
N HIS A 172 3.84 3.61 -17.03
CA HIS A 172 2.55 3.93 -16.44
C HIS A 172 2.53 5.36 -15.87
N PRO A 173 2.62 6.41 -16.71
CA PRO A 173 2.69 7.80 -16.23
C PRO A 173 1.49 8.20 -15.37
N GLU A 174 0.32 7.60 -15.61
CA GLU A 174 -0.87 7.81 -14.79
C GLU A 174 -0.70 7.40 -13.32
N VAL A 175 0.26 6.50 -13.01
CA VAL A 175 0.60 6.17 -11.62
C VAL A 175 1.18 7.38 -10.91
N VAL A 176 2.00 8.18 -11.59
CA VAL A 176 2.57 9.42 -11.04
C VAL A 176 1.46 10.44 -10.75
N ASP A 177 0.45 10.52 -11.66
CA ASP A 177 -0.71 11.40 -11.47
C ASP A 177 -1.52 10.98 -10.23
N TYR A 178 -1.82 9.69 -10.07
CA TYR A 178 -2.49 9.19 -8.87
C TYR A 178 -1.67 9.39 -7.59
N LEU A 179 -0.35 9.21 -7.63
CA LEU A 179 0.52 9.44 -6.48
C LEU A 179 0.56 10.91 -6.06
N SER A 180 0.29 11.84 -6.96
CA SER A 180 0.20 13.27 -6.63
C SER A 180 -0.95 13.56 -5.65
N SER A 181 -2.02 12.76 -5.67
CA SER A 181 -3.17 12.93 -4.75
C SER A 181 -2.85 12.60 -3.29
N ILE A 182 -1.77 11.85 -3.03
CA ILE A 182 -1.32 11.59 -1.65
C ILE A 182 -0.40 12.69 -1.09
N ILE A 183 -0.14 13.76 -1.85
CA ILE A 183 0.54 14.95 -1.34
C ILE A 183 -0.49 15.77 -0.56
N GLY A 184 -0.37 15.77 0.77
CA GLY A 184 -1.27 16.53 1.64
C GLY A 184 -0.87 17.99 1.74
N GLU A 185 0.39 18.28 2.03
CA GLU A 185 0.90 19.64 2.20
C GLU A 185 2.35 19.73 1.72
N ILE A 186 2.71 20.89 1.19
CA ILE A 186 4.07 21.24 0.79
C ILE A 186 4.55 22.41 1.67
N VAL A 187 5.59 22.18 2.47
CA VAL A 187 6.14 23.17 3.38
C VAL A 187 7.56 23.56 2.95
N GLU A 188 7.77 24.86 2.66
CA GLU A 188 9.14 25.38 2.47
C GLU A 188 9.85 25.43 3.82
N VAL A 189 11.02 24.81 3.90
CA VAL A 189 11.84 24.73 5.11
C VAL A 189 13.12 25.54 4.92
N ARG A 190 13.27 26.60 5.70
CA ARG A 190 14.45 27.46 5.79
C ARG A 190 15.04 27.46 7.19
N THR A 191 14.22 27.16 8.19
CA THR A 191 14.56 27.19 9.61
C THR A 191 14.07 25.94 10.33
N ILE A 192 14.58 25.69 11.54
CA ILE A 192 14.09 24.62 12.42
C ILE A 192 12.59 24.81 12.74
N LYS A 193 12.12 26.05 12.82
CA LYS A 193 10.68 26.32 13.08
C LYS A 193 9.80 25.84 11.93
N ASP A 194 10.23 26.04 10.68
CA ASP A 194 9.49 25.58 9.51
C ASP A 194 9.44 24.04 9.48
N MET A 195 10.56 23.40 9.86
CA MET A 195 10.60 21.94 9.98
C MET A 195 9.63 21.43 11.06
N THR A 196 9.60 22.09 12.25
CA THR A 196 8.64 21.74 13.31
C THR A 196 7.21 21.92 12.81
N HIS A 197 6.92 23.02 12.11
CA HIS A 197 5.60 23.25 11.51
C HIS A 197 5.21 22.15 10.51
N ALA A 198 6.14 21.69 9.69
CA ALA A 198 5.87 20.60 8.75
C ALA A 198 5.52 19.26 9.46
N PHE A 199 6.16 18.96 10.59
CA PHE A 199 5.80 17.80 11.41
C PHE A 199 4.42 17.98 12.07
N ASP A 200 4.12 19.17 12.62
CA ASP A 200 2.82 19.47 13.21
C ASP A 200 1.70 19.34 12.16
N ALA A 201 1.92 19.83 10.94
CA ALA A 201 1.01 19.71 9.82
C ALA A 201 0.78 18.24 9.46
N ASP A 202 1.86 17.42 9.40
CA ASP A 202 1.76 15.97 9.12
C ASP A 202 0.97 15.20 10.18
N ILE A 203 1.06 15.61 11.44
CA ILE A 203 0.34 14.98 12.56
C ILE A 203 -1.16 15.37 12.55
N GLN A 204 -1.47 16.62 12.22
CA GLN A 204 -2.83 17.17 12.32
C GLN A 204 -3.71 16.92 11.10
N LYS A 205 -3.12 16.58 9.97
CA LYS A 205 -3.86 16.37 8.71
C LYS A 205 -4.74 15.12 8.73
N HIS A 206 -5.78 15.15 7.94
CA HIS A 206 -6.71 14.02 7.78
C HIS A 206 -6.24 12.96 6.78
N GLY A 207 -5.30 13.28 5.88
CA GLY A 207 -4.79 12.37 4.85
C GLY A 207 -3.55 12.88 4.14
N GLY A 208 -3.01 12.08 3.24
CA GLY A 208 -1.84 12.41 2.44
C GLY A 208 -0.52 12.39 3.22
N LYS A 209 0.53 12.97 2.64
CA LYS A 209 1.87 13.14 3.21
C LYS A 209 2.34 14.58 3.08
N THR A 210 3.07 15.07 4.07
CA THR A 210 3.71 16.39 4.01
C THR A 210 5.06 16.28 3.34
N VAL A 211 5.30 17.14 2.36
CA VAL A 211 6.59 17.26 1.65
C VAL A 211 7.32 18.49 2.15
N MET A 212 8.56 18.32 2.62
CA MET A 212 9.45 19.43 2.99
C MET A 212 10.31 19.83 1.80
N VAL A 213 10.25 21.10 1.43
CA VAL A 213 11.09 21.67 0.36
C VAL A 213 12.17 22.54 1.00
N TRP A 214 13.39 22.04 1.02
CA TRP A 214 14.55 22.76 1.58
C TRP A 214 14.97 23.90 0.68
N LYS A 215 14.99 25.12 1.22
CA LYS A 215 15.45 26.33 0.53
C LYS A 215 16.75 26.81 1.19
N LYS A 216 17.71 27.17 0.36
CA LYS A 216 18.95 27.82 0.82
C LYS A 216 18.72 29.27 1.20
#